data_38b732ccb5d6979b9aee66fdda07e6dd
#
_entry.id   38b732ccb5d6979b9aee66fdda07e6dd
#
_cell.length_a   1.000
_cell.length_b   1.000
_cell.length_c   1.000
_cell.angle_alpha   90.00
_cell.angle_beta   90.00
_cell.angle_gamma   90.00
#
_symmetry.space_group_name_H-M   'P 1'
#
loop_
_entity.id
_entity.type
_entity.pdbx_description
1 polymer ?
#
loop_
_entity_poly.entity_id
_entity_poly.type
_entity_poly.pdbx_seq_one_letter_code
_entity_poly.pdbx_strand_id
1 'polypeptide(L)'
;MFDNKKFNLKSKFEGFDYQIQTLISAKNLEYAAIFHEQGLGKTKIAIDLGLEWIKENIVDSVIIVVKKGLIKNWEDEIKIHSFIKARVLNNDIVNNHEVFCSPARFILMHYQVAIKEKDRLELFLQSRKVGIILDESQVIKTPDSTLSNTFHDLSDYFTRKLILTGTPIANRPYDIWSQIYFLDKGKSLGESYLEFKNNTDLTNDLHENDLGRDTFIDSLSKINK
;
A
#
# COMPACT_ATOMS: atom_id res chain seq x y z
N MET A 1 -1.31 25.37 -5.04
CA MET A 1 -2.15 24.43 -5.81
C MET A 1 -1.41 24.05 -7.08
N PHE A 2 -1.13 22.77 -7.30
CA PHE A 2 -0.38 22.34 -8.49
C PHE A 2 -1.31 22.40 -9.73
N ASP A 3 -0.82 23.03 -10.81
CA ASP A 3 -1.58 23.13 -12.06
C ASP A 3 -1.55 21.77 -12.80
N ASN A 4 -2.63 20.99 -12.63
CA ASN A 4 -2.77 19.69 -13.30
C ASN A 4 -2.96 19.77 -14.82
N LYS A 5 -3.28 20.98 -15.35
CA LYS A 5 -3.44 21.19 -16.81
C LYS A 5 -2.16 20.95 -17.61
N LYS A 6 -0.99 21.00 -16.95
CA LYS A 6 0.31 20.76 -17.59
C LYS A 6 0.67 19.28 -17.76
N PHE A 7 -0.10 18.36 -17.19
CA PHE A 7 0.20 16.93 -17.22
C PHE A 7 -0.89 16.16 -17.98
N ASN A 8 -0.45 15.21 -18.81
CA ASN A 8 -1.37 14.24 -19.41
C ASN A 8 -1.61 13.10 -18.40
N LEU A 9 -2.73 13.16 -17.72
CA LEU A 9 -3.16 12.22 -16.67
C LEU A 9 -4.03 11.07 -17.21
N LYS A 10 -3.95 10.79 -18.52
CA LYS A 10 -4.69 9.67 -19.10
C LYS A 10 -3.85 8.40 -19.03
N SER A 11 -4.53 7.26 -18.84
CA SER A 11 -3.94 5.96 -19.10
C SER A 11 -3.71 5.78 -20.59
N LYS A 12 -2.60 5.11 -20.98
CA LYS A 12 -2.29 4.83 -22.40
C LYS A 12 -3.07 3.66 -22.95
N PHE A 13 -3.46 2.73 -22.09
CA PHE A 13 -4.15 1.50 -22.48
C PHE A 13 -5.33 1.27 -21.55
N GLU A 14 -6.41 0.82 -22.11
CA GLU A 14 -7.57 0.36 -21.36
C GLU A 14 -7.22 -0.94 -20.59
N GLY A 15 -7.75 -1.08 -19.40
CA GLY A 15 -7.58 -2.31 -18.61
C GLY A 15 -8.52 -3.40 -19.08
N PHE A 16 -8.26 -4.64 -18.66
CA PHE A 16 -9.23 -5.74 -18.79
C PHE A 16 -10.45 -5.48 -17.92
N ASP A 17 -11.59 -6.07 -18.22
CA ASP A 17 -12.86 -5.83 -17.53
C ASP A 17 -12.75 -5.94 -16.00
N TYR A 18 -12.08 -6.98 -15.49
CA TYR A 18 -11.86 -7.14 -14.05
C TYR A 18 -10.98 -6.05 -13.44
N GLN A 19 -10.01 -5.50 -14.20
CA GLN A 19 -9.16 -4.39 -13.77
C GLN A 19 -9.98 -3.10 -13.69
N ILE A 20 -10.85 -2.87 -14.67
CA ILE A 20 -11.76 -1.72 -14.70
C ILE A 20 -12.77 -1.80 -13.54
N GLN A 21 -13.34 -2.98 -13.28
CA GLN A 21 -14.23 -3.20 -12.13
C GLN A 21 -13.53 -2.93 -10.80
N THR A 22 -12.30 -3.41 -10.64
CA THR A 22 -11.49 -3.13 -9.44
C THR A 22 -11.20 -1.65 -9.28
N LEU A 23 -10.84 -0.97 -10.37
CA LEU A 23 -10.63 0.49 -10.39
C LEU A 23 -11.88 1.25 -9.93
N ILE A 24 -13.04 0.93 -10.52
CA ILE A 24 -14.33 1.57 -10.18
C ILE A 24 -14.67 1.36 -8.71
N SER A 25 -14.46 0.16 -8.18
CA SER A 25 -14.75 -0.17 -6.78
C SER A 25 -13.84 0.56 -5.81
N ALA A 26 -12.57 0.76 -6.16
CA ALA A 26 -11.55 1.30 -5.25
C ALA A 26 -11.38 2.83 -5.34
N LYS A 27 -11.69 3.47 -6.48
CA LYS A 27 -11.31 4.87 -6.75
C LYS A 27 -11.82 5.90 -5.74
N ASN A 28 -12.99 5.66 -5.16
CA ASN A 28 -13.62 6.58 -4.21
C ASN A 28 -13.31 6.25 -2.74
N LEU A 29 -12.68 5.12 -2.47
CA LEU A 29 -12.34 4.70 -1.12
C LEU A 29 -11.13 5.48 -0.59
N GLU A 30 -11.13 5.81 0.69
CA GLU A 30 -9.98 6.42 1.36
C GLU A 30 -8.80 5.44 1.43
N TYR A 31 -9.11 4.16 1.60
CA TYR A 31 -8.13 3.08 1.61
C TYR A 31 -8.69 1.81 0.98
N ALA A 32 -7.83 1.03 0.35
CA ALA A 32 -8.20 -0.23 -0.28
C ALA A 32 -7.04 -1.25 -0.21
N ALA A 33 -7.40 -2.53 -0.26
CA ALA A 33 -6.48 -3.63 -0.40
C ALA A 33 -6.81 -4.43 -1.68
N ILE A 34 -5.83 -4.65 -2.54
CA ILE A 34 -5.98 -5.47 -3.74
C ILE A 34 -5.16 -6.76 -3.57
N PHE A 35 -5.86 -7.85 -3.32
CA PHE A 35 -5.30 -9.18 -3.08
C PHE A 35 -5.47 -10.11 -4.30
N HIS A 36 -5.26 -9.56 -5.50
CA HIS A 36 -5.27 -10.35 -6.71
C HIS A 36 -4.03 -11.25 -6.80
N GLU A 37 -4.18 -12.41 -7.40
CA GLU A 37 -3.07 -13.32 -7.67
C GLU A 37 -1.96 -12.66 -8.51
N GLN A 38 -0.78 -13.29 -8.52
CA GLN A 38 0.32 -12.82 -9.36
C GLN A 38 -0.07 -12.89 -10.84
N GLY A 39 0.42 -11.96 -11.64
CA GLY A 39 0.13 -11.90 -13.09
C GLY A 39 -1.19 -11.20 -13.46
N LEU A 40 -2.09 -10.90 -12.52
CA LEU A 40 -3.37 -10.23 -12.80
C LEU A 40 -3.25 -8.69 -12.94
N GLY A 41 -2.06 -8.16 -13.18
CA GLY A 41 -1.86 -6.74 -13.50
C GLY A 41 -2.20 -5.75 -12.38
N LYS A 42 -1.96 -6.12 -11.11
CA LYS A 42 -2.12 -5.19 -9.95
C LYS A 42 -1.42 -3.86 -10.18
N THR A 43 -0.24 -3.87 -10.78
CA THR A 43 0.56 -2.70 -11.12
C THR A 43 -0.21 -1.73 -12.02
N LYS A 44 -0.86 -2.25 -13.06
CA LYS A 44 -1.71 -1.46 -13.98
C LYS A 44 -2.86 -0.80 -13.24
N ILE A 45 -3.59 -1.55 -12.41
CA ILE A 45 -4.72 -1.03 -11.61
C ILE A 45 -4.23 0.09 -10.68
N ALA A 46 -3.08 -0.11 -10.02
CA ALA A 46 -2.52 0.86 -9.10
C ALA A 46 -2.07 2.15 -9.80
N ILE A 47 -1.47 2.05 -11.00
CA ILE A 47 -1.11 3.21 -11.82
C ILE A 47 -2.37 3.98 -12.21
N ASP A 48 -3.41 3.30 -12.67
CA ASP A 48 -4.66 3.93 -13.08
C ASP A 48 -5.38 4.61 -11.90
N LEU A 49 -5.42 3.96 -10.72
CA LEU A 49 -5.93 4.58 -9.49
C LEU A 49 -5.17 5.85 -9.14
N GLY A 50 -3.84 5.80 -9.18
CA GLY A 50 -3.01 6.96 -8.92
C GLY A 50 -3.27 8.12 -9.89
N LEU A 51 -3.45 7.82 -11.18
CA LEU A 51 -3.81 8.81 -12.20
C LEU A 51 -5.19 9.44 -11.93
N GLU A 52 -6.20 8.63 -11.58
CA GLU A 52 -7.55 9.13 -11.26
C GLU A 52 -7.55 9.99 -10.00
N TRP A 53 -6.85 9.61 -8.93
CA TRP A 53 -6.73 10.42 -7.72
C TRP A 53 -6.12 11.81 -8.00
N ILE A 54 -5.08 11.87 -8.84
CA ILE A 54 -4.43 13.14 -9.23
C ILE A 54 -5.36 13.94 -10.14
N LYS A 55 -5.99 13.31 -11.12
CA LYS A 55 -6.89 13.94 -12.09
C LYS A 55 -8.11 14.59 -11.41
N GLU A 56 -8.68 13.92 -10.41
CA GLU A 56 -9.79 14.42 -9.61
C GLU A 56 -9.35 15.42 -8.51
N ASN A 57 -8.07 15.78 -8.44
CA ASN A 57 -7.47 16.65 -7.42
C ASN A 57 -7.67 16.16 -5.98
N ILE A 58 -7.83 14.86 -5.79
CA ILE A 58 -7.89 14.22 -4.46
C ILE A 58 -6.51 14.28 -3.82
N VAL A 59 -5.46 14.00 -4.62
CA VAL A 59 -4.07 14.08 -4.20
C VAL A 59 -3.23 14.91 -5.19
N ASP A 60 -2.15 15.50 -4.70
CA ASP A 60 -1.16 16.22 -5.51
C ASP A 60 -0.11 15.28 -6.12
N SER A 61 0.22 14.23 -5.37
CA SER A 61 1.24 13.24 -5.72
C SER A 61 0.87 11.86 -5.18
N VAL A 62 1.42 10.82 -5.78
CA VAL A 62 1.31 9.44 -5.28
C VAL A 62 2.71 8.90 -5.04
N ILE A 63 2.95 8.43 -3.81
CA ILE A 63 4.16 7.69 -3.44
C ILE A 63 3.89 6.21 -3.67
N ILE A 64 4.77 5.54 -4.41
CA ILE A 64 4.71 4.11 -4.68
C ILE A 64 5.93 3.47 -4.02
N VAL A 65 5.67 2.59 -3.06
CA VAL A 65 6.70 1.89 -2.28
C VAL A 65 6.80 0.45 -2.73
N VAL A 66 8.00 0.03 -3.10
CA VAL A 66 8.24 -1.28 -3.69
C VAL A 66 9.47 -1.95 -3.09
N LYS A 67 9.68 -3.24 -3.32
CA LYS A 67 10.95 -3.90 -3.03
C LYS A 67 12.07 -3.30 -3.89
N LYS A 68 13.28 -3.17 -3.33
CA LYS A 68 14.43 -2.51 -3.99
C LYS A 68 14.66 -2.99 -5.42
N GLY A 69 14.58 -4.29 -5.67
CA GLY A 69 14.76 -4.88 -7.00
C GLY A 69 13.66 -4.56 -8.02
N LEU A 70 12.51 -4.02 -7.58
CA LEU A 70 11.36 -3.73 -8.43
C LEU A 70 11.26 -2.26 -8.88
N ILE A 71 12.14 -1.38 -8.39
CA ILE A 71 12.12 0.06 -8.75
C ILE A 71 12.13 0.23 -10.28
N LYS A 72 13.08 -0.43 -10.95
CA LYS A 72 13.22 -0.31 -12.41
C LYS A 72 11.99 -0.85 -13.15
N ASN A 73 11.46 -1.98 -12.71
CA ASN A 73 10.25 -2.56 -13.28
C ASN A 73 9.06 -1.57 -13.17
N TRP A 74 8.85 -0.98 -11.98
CA TRP A 74 7.80 0.01 -11.78
C TRP A 74 8.01 1.29 -12.60
N GLU A 75 9.25 1.77 -12.78
CA GLU A 75 9.54 2.88 -13.69
C GLU A 75 9.11 2.57 -15.13
N ASP A 76 9.40 1.35 -15.59
CA ASP A 76 9.06 0.92 -16.95
C ASP A 76 7.53 0.70 -17.11
N GLU A 77 6.86 0.11 -16.12
CA GLU A 77 5.40 -0.01 -16.09
C GLU A 77 4.70 1.35 -16.12
N ILE A 78 5.17 2.32 -15.33
CA ILE A 78 4.64 3.68 -15.34
C ILE A 78 4.80 4.32 -16.74
N LYS A 79 5.95 4.13 -17.41
CA LYS A 79 6.17 4.61 -18.78
C LYS A 79 5.26 3.93 -19.80
N ILE A 80 5.02 2.62 -19.63
CA ILE A 80 4.14 1.83 -20.51
C ILE A 80 2.70 2.32 -20.37
N HIS A 81 2.22 2.49 -19.16
CA HIS A 81 0.79 2.71 -18.88
C HIS A 81 0.40 4.18 -18.76
N SER A 82 1.35 5.10 -18.58
CA SER A 82 1.04 6.53 -18.39
C SER A 82 1.98 7.45 -19.17
N PHE A 83 1.63 8.74 -19.23
CA PHE A 83 2.49 9.81 -19.77
C PHE A 83 3.30 10.49 -18.66
N ILE A 84 3.20 10.01 -17.43
CA ILE A 84 3.91 10.57 -16.27
C ILE A 84 5.30 9.95 -16.17
N LYS A 85 6.28 10.78 -15.85
CA LYS A 85 7.61 10.32 -15.46
C LYS A 85 7.69 10.27 -13.94
N ALA A 86 7.96 9.10 -13.39
CA ALA A 86 8.22 8.96 -11.96
C ALA A 86 9.57 9.60 -11.57
N ARG A 87 9.64 10.09 -10.34
CA ARG A 87 10.88 10.49 -9.68
C ARG A 87 11.21 9.46 -8.60
N VAL A 88 12.48 9.16 -8.40
CA VAL A 88 12.90 8.09 -7.49
C VAL A 88 13.60 8.68 -6.28
N LEU A 89 13.08 8.37 -5.09
CA LEU A 89 13.80 8.56 -3.83
C LEU A 89 14.75 7.37 -3.61
N ASN A 90 15.99 7.66 -3.29
CA ASN A 90 17.04 6.67 -3.13
C ASN A 90 17.90 6.93 -1.87
N ASN A 91 19.14 6.49 -1.83
CA ASN A 91 20.05 6.76 -0.72
C ASN A 91 20.81 8.09 -0.83
N ASP A 92 20.59 8.87 -1.89
CA ASP A 92 21.23 10.16 -2.12
C ASP A 92 20.34 11.28 -1.57
N ILE A 93 20.84 11.97 -0.55
CA ILE A 93 20.14 13.06 0.15
C ILE A 93 19.87 14.24 -0.79
N VAL A 94 20.80 14.57 -1.69
CA VAL A 94 20.66 15.70 -2.62
C VAL A 94 19.56 15.41 -3.63
N ASN A 95 19.59 14.22 -4.23
CA ASN A 95 18.52 13.76 -5.12
C ASN A 95 17.16 13.79 -4.41
N ASN A 96 17.08 13.29 -3.18
CA ASN A 96 15.82 13.24 -2.45
C ASN A 96 15.28 14.65 -2.14
N HIS A 97 16.14 15.60 -1.82
CA HIS A 97 15.74 16.99 -1.65
C HIS A 97 15.13 17.56 -2.94
N GLU A 98 15.78 17.35 -4.09
CA GLU A 98 15.24 17.78 -5.40
C GLU A 98 13.88 17.14 -5.69
N VAL A 99 13.70 15.85 -5.39
CA VAL A 99 12.42 15.15 -5.57
C VAL A 99 11.33 15.76 -4.71
N PHE A 100 11.58 16.00 -3.43
CA PHE A 100 10.60 16.60 -2.52
C PHE A 100 10.21 18.03 -2.91
N CYS A 101 11.16 18.82 -3.47
CA CYS A 101 10.90 20.17 -3.96
C CYS A 101 10.24 20.19 -5.34
N SER A 102 10.20 19.07 -6.07
CA SER A 102 9.69 19.00 -7.44
C SER A 102 8.16 18.86 -7.47
N PRO A 103 7.51 19.21 -8.60
CA PRO A 103 6.09 18.95 -8.82
C PRO A 103 5.84 17.49 -9.29
N ALA A 104 6.60 16.54 -8.77
CA ALA A 104 6.46 15.13 -9.13
C ALA A 104 5.08 14.61 -8.84
N ARG A 105 4.47 13.90 -9.80
CA ARG A 105 3.16 13.27 -9.66
C ARG A 105 3.27 11.85 -9.14
N PHE A 106 4.22 11.08 -9.66
CA PHE A 106 4.58 9.77 -9.14
C PHE A 106 5.99 9.81 -8.54
N ILE A 107 6.10 9.34 -7.30
CA ILE A 107 7.35 9.22 -6.55
C ILE A 107 7.53 7.76 -6.20
N LEU A 108 8.60 7.14 -6.69
CA LEU A 108 8.97 5.77 -6.38
C LEU A 108 10.00 5.75 -5.25
N MET A 109 9.87 4.82 -4.33
CA MET A 109 10.93 4.51 -3.36
C MET A 109 10.90 3.03 -2.97
N HIS A 110 12.00 2.53 -2.45
CA HIS A 110 11.99 1.23 -1.81
C HIS A 110 11.76 1.37 -0.29
N TYR A 111 11.23 0.34 0.33
CA TYR A 111 10.80 0.34 1.73
C TYR A 111 11.84 0.91 2.72
N GLN A 112 13.14 0.61 2.55
CA GLN A 112 14.19 1.08 3.45
C GLN A 112 14.46 2.59 3.35
N VAL A 113 14.09 3.23 2.25
CA VAL A 113 14.19 4.69 2.11
C VAL A 113 13.19 5.38 3.02
N ALA A 114 12.00 4.80 3.22
CA ALA A 114 10.98 5.35 4.12
C ALA A 114 11.51 5.52 5.56
N ILE A 115 12.31 4.57 6.06
CA ILE A 115 12.92 4.64 7.40
C ILE A 115 13.92 5.81 7.46
N LYS A 116 14.78 5.92 6.44
CA LYS A 116 15.83 6.96 6.41
C LYS A 116 15.29 8.37 6.20
N GLU A 117 14.24 8.49 5.46
CA GLU A 117 13.62 9.76 5.07
C GLU A 117 12.37 10.10 5.89
N LYS A 118 12.10 9.37 7.00
CA LYS A 118 10.85 9.48 7.78
C LYS A 118 10.49 10.93 8.08
N ASP A 119 11.42 11.70 8.66
CA ASP A 119 11.14 13.08 9.08
C ASP A 119 10.85 14.00 7.88
N ARG A 120 11.56 13.80 6.75
CA ARG A 120 11.30 14.58 5.52
C ARG A 120 10.02 14.16 4.83
N LEU A 121 9.70 12.86 4.85
CA LEU A 121 8.41 12.36 4.38
C LEU A 121 7.27 12.99 5.19
N GLU A 122 7.38 13.03 6.51
CA GLU A 122 6.38 13.64 7.37
C GLU A 122 6.16 15.12 7.01
N LEU A 123 7.21 15.90 6.89
CA LEU A 123 7.13 17.31 6.46
C LEU A 123 6.51 17.45 5.05
N PHE A 124 6.87 16.57 4.12
CA PHE A 124 6.31 16.56 2.78
C PHE A 124 4.81 16.26 2.80
N LEU A 125 4.38 15.27 3.60
CA LEU A 125 2.99 14.87 3.75
C LEU A 125 2.13 15.95 4.44
N GLN A 126 2.69 16.68 5.39
CA GLN A 126 2.01 17.81 6.02
C GLN A 126 1.79 18.99 5.05
N SER A 127 2.65 19.12 4.04
CA SER A 127 2.59 20.23 3.06
C SER A 127 1.74 19.93 1.82
N ARG A 128 1.37 18.68 1.56
CA ARG A 128 0.71 18.23 0.34
C ARG A 128 -0.29 17.10 0.60
N LYS A 129 -1.30 17.02 -0.24
CA LYS A 129 -2.20 15.85 -0.28
C LYS A 129 -1.50 14.72 -1.04
N VAL A 130 -1.20 13.64 -0.37
CA VAL A 130 -0.43 12.54 -0.95
C VAL A 130 -1.20 11.22 -0.82
N GLY A 131 -1.25 10.46 -1.94
CA GLY A 131 -1.67 9.07 -1.94
C GLY A 131 -0.46 8.16 -1.76
N ILE A 132 -0.67 6.98 -1.20
CA ILE A 132 0.38 5.95 -1.09
C ILE A 132 -0.10 4.61 -1.64
N ILE A 133 0.81 3.92 -2.32
CA ILE A 133 0.64 2.56 -2.82
C ILE A 133 1.79 1.72 -2.27
N LEU A 134 1.49 0.69 -1.48
CA LEU A 134 2.47 -0.29 -1.02
C LEU A 134 2.36 -1.56 -1.86
N ASP A 135 3.37 -1.82 -2.68
CA ASP A 135 3.47 -3.07 -3.44
C ASP A 135 4.17 -4.15 -2.62
N GLU A 136 3.68 -5.39 -2.71
CA GLU A 136 4.12 -6.50 -1.88
C GLU A 136 4.02 -6.15 -0.38
N SER A 137 2.84 -5.68 0.04
CA SER A 137 2.58 -5.14 1.38
C SER A 137 2.88 -6.10 2.53
N GLN A 138 2.99 -7.42 2.27
CA GLN A 138 3.45 -8.38 3.28
C GLN A 138 4.87 -8.08 3.83
N VAL A 139 5.59 -7.14 3.23
CA VAL A 139 6.87 -6.64 3.77
C VAL A 139 6.68 -5.97 5.13
N ILE A 140 5.51 -5.38 5.40
CA ILE A 140 5.16 -4.77 6.69
C ILE A 140 4.30 -5.67 7.59
N LYS A 141 4.35 -6.99 7.42
CA LYS A 141 3.52 -7.94 8.18
C LYS A 141 3.87 -8.07 9.67
N THR A 142 5.10 -7.70 10.06
CA THR A 142 5.59 -7.81 11.44
C THR A 142 5.35 -6.48 12.17
N PRO A 143 4.38 -6.39 13.09
CA PRO A 143 3.94 -5.12 13.68
C PRO A 143 5.05 -4.33 14.40
N ASP A 144 5.91 -5.02 15.12
CA ASP A 144 6.95 -4.40 15.97
C ASP A 144 8.26 -4.10 15.21
N SER A 145 8.29 -4.34 13.90
CA SER A 145 9.47 -3.99 13.11
C SER A 145 9.59 -2.48 12.93
N THR A 146 10.80 -1.96 12.89
CA THR A 146 11.07 -0.53 12.59
C THR A 146 10.37 -0.10 11.31
N LEU A 147 10.32 -0.99 10.31
CA LEU A 147 9.68 -0.71 9.04
C LEU A 147 8.17 -0.54 9.18
N SER A 148 7.48 -1.51 9.82
CA SER A 148 6.04 -1.43 10.04
C SER A 148 5.67 -0.20 10.87
N ASN A 149 6.40 0.06 11.96
CA ASN A 149 6.20 1.23 12.79
C ASN A 149 6.34 2.53 11.99
N THR A 150 7.35 2.63 11.11
CA THR A 150 7.50 3.80 10.23
C THR A 150 6.26 4.03 9.37
N PHE A 151 5.71 2.98 8.73
CA PHE A 151 4.50 3.13 7.92
C PHE A 151 3.25 3.35 8.76
N HIS A 152 3.15 2.73 9.92
CA HIS A 152 2.04 2.97 10.86
C HIS A 152 2.03 4.43 11.33
N ASP A 153 3.17 5.01 11.69
CA ASP A 153 3.28 6.41 12.12
C ASP A 153 2.90 7.38 11.00
N LEU A 154 3.33 7.09 9.77
CA LEU A 154 3.04 7.93 8.61
C LEU A 154 1.62 7.76 8.06
N SER A 155 0.90 6.71 8.44
CA SER A 155 -0.38 6.32 7.84
C SER A 155 -1.43 7.43 7.83
N ASP A 156 -1.53 8.21 8.91
CA ASP A 156 -2.57 9.23 9.07
C ASP A 156 -2.34 10.49 8.22
N TYR A 157 -1.12 10.67 7.72
CA TYR A 157 -0.80 11.78 6.82
C TYR A 157 -1.21 11.55 5.36
N PHE A 158 -1.51 10.29 4.98
CA PHE A 158 -1.90 9.99 3.60
C PHE A 158 -3.39 10.20 3.36
N THR A 159 -3.71 10.93 2.29
CA THR A 159 -5.09 11.18 1.86
C THR A 159 -5.74 9.96 1.23
N ARG A 160 -4.95 9.10 0.58
CA ARG A 160 -5.39 7.83 -0.04
C ARG A 160 -4.35 6.75 0.23
N LYS A 161 -4.80 5.55 0.54
CA LYS A 161 -3.94 4.40 0.85
C LYS A 161 -4.35 3.18 0.06
N LEU A 162 -3.39 2.53 -0.58
CA LEU A 162 -3.58 1.30 -1.33
C LEU A 162 -2.48 0.30 -0.96
N ILE A 163 -2.85 -0.91 -0.65
CA ILE A 163 -1.91 -2.03 -0.53
C ILE A 163 -2.17 -3.07 -1.61
N LEU A 164 -1.08 -3.63 -2.13
CA LEU A 164 -1.08 -4.66 -3.16
C LEU A 164 -0.29 -5.87 -2.67
N THR A 165 -0.86 -7.04 -2.78
CA THR A 165 -0.13 -8.30 -2.58
C THR A 165 -0.86 -9.48 -3.23
N GLY A 166 -0.11 -10.47 -3.69
CA GLY A 166 -0.67 -11.77 -4.09
C GLY A 166 -0.74 -12.76 -2.92
N THR A 167 -0.10 -12.44 -1.79
CA THR A 167 0.01 -13.33 -0.63
C THR A 167 -0.21 -12.54 0.66
N PRO A 168 -1.45 -12.09 0.94
CA PRO A 168 -1.75 -11.28 2.12
C PRO A 168 -1.43 -12.02 3.43
N ILE A 169 -1.65 -13.32 3.44
CA ILE A 169 -1.30 -14.24 4.52
C ILE A 169 -0.10 -15.06 4.05
N ALA A 170 1.13 -14.61 4.41
CA ALA A 170 2.34 -15.25 3.92
C ALA A 170 2.63 -16.58 4.64
N ASN A 171 2.51 -16.63 5.97
CA ASN A 171 2.84 -17.82 6.76
C ASN A 171 1.77 -18.13 7.82
N ARG A 172 1.18 -17.12 8.44
CA ARG A 172 0.27 -17.25 9.58
C ARG A 172 -0.94 -16.33 9.42
N PRO A 173 -2.14 -16.70 9.90
CA PRO A 173 -3.35 -15.90 9.76
C PRO A 173 -3.18 -14.46 10.20
N TYR A 174 -2.41 -14.20 11.24
CA TYR A 174 -2.19 -12.88 11.79
C TYR A 174 -1.16 -12.02 11.02
N ASP A 175 -0.50 -12.54 9.97
CA ASP A 175 0.39 -11.76 9.09
C ASP A 175 -0.36 -10.62 8.36
N ILE A 176 -1.69 -10.70 8.26
CA ILE A 176 -2.51 -9.67 7.63
C ILE A 176 -2.73 -8.44 8.52
N TRP A 177 -2.69 -8.61 9.86
CA TRP A 177 -3.09 -7.55 10.79
C TRP A 177 -2.35 -6.24 10.57
N SER A 178 -1.03 -6.26 10.51
CA SER A 178 -0.19 -5.07 10.37
C SER A 178 -0.42 -4.34 9.03
N GLN A 179 -0.72 -5.09 7.97
CA GLN A 179 -1.04 -4.54 6.65
C GLN A 179 -2.39 -3.78 6.67
N ILE A 180 -3.41 -4.35 7.32
CA ILE A 180 -4.72 -3.70 7.46
C ILE A 180 -4.66 -2.55 8.48
N TYR A 181 -3.90 -2.72 9.57
CA TYR A 181 -3.68 -1.64 10.53
C TYR A 181 -3.05 -0.40 9.89
N PHE A 182 -2.15 -0.56 8.93
CA PHE A 182 -1.64 0.56 8.12
C PHE A 182 -2.78 1.28 7.38
N LEU A 183 -3.77 0.58 6.87
CA LEU A 183 -4.89 1.18 6.14
C LEU A 183 -5.85 1.94 7.05
N ASP A 184 -6.28 1.35 8.15
CA ASP A 184 -7.45 1.80 8.90
C ASP A 184 -7.25 1.99 10.41
N LYS A 185 -6.02 1.79 10.92
CA LYS A 185 -5.68 1.94 12.35
C LYS A 185 -6.52 1.08 13.28
N GLY A 186 -6.80 -0.14 12.85
CA GLY A 186 -7.49 -1.13 13.68
C GLY A 186 -9.00 -1.12 13.59
N LYS A 187 -9.62 -0.30 12.72
CA LYS A 187 -11.09 -0.28 12.55
C LYS A 187 -11.64 -1.64 12.13
N SER A 188 -10.94 -2.37 11.27
CA SER A 188 -11.40 -3.67 10.75
C SER A 188 -10.98 -4.86 11.61
N LEU A 189 -9.76 -4.89 12.11
CA LEU A 189 -9.17 -6.06 12.78
C LEU A 189 -8.84 -5.83 14.27
N GLY A 190 -9.26 -4.69 14.84
CA GLY A 190 -8.91 -4.29 16.20
C GLY A 190 -7.57 -3.58 16.30
N GLU A 191 -7.41 -2.79 17.37
CA GLU A 191 -6.20 -2.00 17.62
C GLU A 191 -5.06 -2.83 18.22
N SER A 192 -5.39 -3.95 18.87
CA SER A 192 -4.43 -4.81 19.55
C SER A 192 -4.01 -5.99 18.67
N TYR A 193 -2.76 -5.98 18.22
CA TYR A 193 -2.17 -7.13 17.53
C TYR A 193 -2.19 -8.41 18.39
N LEU A 194 -1.91 -8.29 19.67
CA LEU A 194 -1.85 -9.45 20.56
C LEU A 194 -3.23 -10.12 20.69
N GLU A 195 -4.28 -9.32 20.81
CA GLU A 195 -5.66 -9.82 20.86
C GLU A 195 -6.04 -10.50 19.54
N PHE A 196 -5.78 -9.85 18.40
CA PHE A 196 -6.02 -10.43 17.08
C PHE A 196 -5.24 -11.74 16.87
N LYS A 197 -3.97 -11.77 17.26
CA LYS A 197 -3.12 -12.95 17.18
C LYS A 197 -3.70 -14.09 18.02
N ASN A 198 -4.05 -13.84 19.29
CA ASN A 198 -4.60 -14.86 20.18
C ASN A 198 -5.94 -15.43 19.66
N ASN A 199 -6.75 -14.60 19.00
CA ASN A 199 -8.02 -15.02 18.42
C ASN A 199 -7.87 -15.79 17.09
N THR A 200 -6.71 -15.73 16.45
CA THR A 200 -6.46 -16.33 15.11
C THR A 200 -5.36 -17.37 15.12
N ASP A 201 -4.59 -17.50 16.21
CA ASP A 201 -3.49 -18.45 16.32
C ASP A 201 -4.02 -19.83 16.76
N LEU A 202 -4.20 -20.71 15.80
CA LEU A 202 -4.72 -22.06 15.97
C LEU A 202 -3.72 -23.01 16.66
N THR A 203 -2.44 -22.62 16.81
CA THR A 203 -1.44 -23.51 17.42
C THR A 203 -1.61 -23.66 18.93
N ASN A 204 -2.21 -22.68 19.60
CA ASN A 204 -2.52 -22.77 21.03
C ASN A 204 -3.71 -23.70 21.32
N ASP A 205 -4.67 -23.78 20.38
CA ASP A 205 -5.87 -24.61 20.56
C ASP A 205 -5.58 -26.10 20.34
N LEU A 206 -4.54 -26.45 19.57
CA LEU A 206 -4.13 -27.83 19.31
C LEU A 206 -3.41 -28.50 20.51
N HIS A 207 -2.96 -27.71 21.48
CA HIS A 207 -2.24 -28.22 22.65
C HIS A 207 -3.13 -28.40 23.91
N GLU A 208 -4.33 -27.83 23.92
CA GLU A 208 -5.14 -27.84 25.15
C GLU A 208 -6.32 -28.83 25.19
N ASN A 209 -6.85 -29.33 24.06
CA ASN A 209 -7.93 -30.35 24.13
C ASN A 209 -8.25 -31.04 22.79
N ASP A 210 -8.83 -32.24 22.87
CA ASP A 210 -9.51 -33.02 21.80
C ASP A 210 -10.73 -32.28 21.15
N LEU A 211 -11.02 -31.08 21.55
CA LEU A 211 -12.04 -30.17 21.02
C LEU A 211 -11.53 -29.35 19.80
N GLY A 212 -10.29 -29.56 19.36
CA GLY A 212 -9.60 -28.72 18.35
C GLY A 212 -10.24 -28.66 16.96
N ARG A 213 -11.21 -29.50 16.65
CA ARG A 213 -11.86 -29.51 15.33
C ARG A 213 -12.94 -28.44 15.21
N ASP A 214 -13.68 -28.19 16.28
CA ASP A 214 -14.78 -27.22 16.30
C ASP A 214 -14.23 -25.79 16.43
N THR A 215 -13.17 -25.59 17.22
CA THR A 215 -12.44 -24.33 17.34
C THR A 215 -11.74 -23.95 16.02
N PHE A 216 -11.23 -24.93 15.26
CA PHE A 216 -10.64 -24.71 13.94
C PHE A 216 -11.68 -24.15 12.95
N ILE A 217 -12.88 -24.75 12.91
CA ILE A 217 -13.98 -24.30 12.02
C ILE A 217 -14.47 -22.92 12.42
N ASP A 218 -14.57 -22.62 13.71
CA ASP A 218 -15.00 -21.32 14.24
C ASP A 218 -13.97 -20.21 13.92
N SER A 219 -12.68 -20.50 14.02
CA SER A 219 -11.61 -19.56 13.67
C SER A 219 -11.57 -19.27 12.17
N LEU A 220 -11.76 -20.28 11.31
CA LEU A 220 -11.90 -20.08 9.86
C LEU A 220 -13.13 -19.23 9.51
N SER A 221 -14.23 -19.38 10.25
CA SER A 221 -15.43 -18.57 10.03
C SER A 221 -15.26 -17.09 10.39
N LYS A 222 -14.36 -16.78 11.35
CA LYS A 222 -14.00 -15.40 11.73
C LYS A 222 -13.08 -14.71 10.72
N ILE A 223 -12.23 -15.49 10.02
CA ILE A 223 -11.32 -14.97 8.98
C ILE A 223 -12.09 -14.70 7.66
N ASN A 224 -13.19 -15.41 7.41
CA ASN A 224 -13.99 -15.30 6.18
C ASN A 224 -15.20 -14.36 6.30
N LYS A 225 -15.33 -13.64 7.38
CA LYS A 225 -16.30 -12.54 7.58
C LYS A 225 -15.62 -11.20 7.37
#